data_17e29cff5e45aed3001d84888d4de174
#
_entry.id   17e29cff5e45aed3001d84888d4de174
#
_cell.length_a   1.000
_cell.length_b   1.000
_cell.length_c   1.000
_cell.angle_alpha   90.00
_cell.angle_beta   90.00
_cell.angle_gamma   90.00
#
_symmetry.space_group_name_H-M   'P 1'
#
loop_
_entity.id
_entity.type
_entity.pdbx_description
1 polymer ?
#
loop_
_entity_poly.entity_id
_entity_poly.type
_entity_poly.pdbx_seq_one_letter_code
_entity_poly.pdbx_strand_id
1 'polypeptide(L)' 'MDDWPERYSAALELDLTEEEGDAILGLARDVAHATERRFAPLSAYLAGKYVARRVAAGANSADAVHEAQEVVGRLLAE' A
#
# COMPACT_ATOMS: atom_id res chain seq x y z
N MET A 1 -20.57 6.77 -5.54
CA MET A 1 -19.21 6.22 -5.38
C MET A 1 -18.16 7.29 -5.61
N ASP A 2 -17.24 7.39 -4.70
CA ASP A 2 -16.19 8.40 -4.80
C ASP A 2 -15.12 7.95 -5.79
N ASP A 3 -14.78 8.80 -6.74
CA ASP A 3 -13.76 8.51 -7.74
C ASP A 3 -12.42 9.17 -7.38
N TRP A 4 -12.24 9.50 -6.11
CA TRP A 4 -11.05 10.21 -5.64
C TRP A 4 -9.74 9.50 -5.99
N PRO A 5 -9.59 8.18 -5.76
CA PRO A 5 -8.31 7.52 -6.09
C PRO A 5 -7.95 7.66 -7.57
N GLU A 6 -8.93 7.56 -8.47
CA GLU A 6 -8.70 7.70 -9.90
C GLU A 6 -8.28 9.12 -10.25
N ARG A 7 -8.94 10.11 -9.64
CA ARG A 7 -8.64 11.53 -9.90
C ARG A 7 -7.25 11.89 -9.39
N TYR A 8 -6.90 11.42 -8.19
CA TYR A 8 -5.62 11.76 -7.59
C TYR A 8 -4.47 11.08 -8.32
N SER A 9 -4.59 9.80 -8.64
CA SER A 9 -3.56 9.09 -9.38
C SER A 9 -3.32 9.71 -10.75
N ALA A 10 -4.40 10.10 -11.44
CA ALA A 10 -4.27 10.78 -12.74
C ALA A 10 -3.54 12.11 -12.61
N ALA A 11 -3.85 12.89 -11.57
CA ALA A 11 -3.18 14.18 -11.34
C ALA A 11 -1.68 14.01 -11.06
N LEU A 12 -1.31 12.88 -10.44
CA LEU A 12 0.09 12.56 -10.17
C LEU A 12 0.77 11.84 -11.34
N GLU A 13 0.02 11.56 -12.41
CA GLU A 13 0.49 10.81 -13.56
C GLU A 13 1.00 9.43 -13.16
N LEU A 14 0.25 8.79 -12.26
CA LEU A 14 0.53 7.45 -11.77
C LEU A 14 -0.65 6.53 -12.04
N ASP A 15 -0.39 5.25 -12.07
CA ASP A 15 -1.42 4.23 -12.19
C ASP A 15 -1.67 3.57 -10.84
N LEU A 16 -2.93 3.27 -10.58
CA LEU A 16 -3.31 2.48 -9.41
C LEU A 16 -4.27 1.39 -9.89
N THR A 17 -3.84 0.14 -9.80
CA THR A 17 -4.73 -0.96 -10.15
C THR A 17 -5.65 -1.27 -8.98
N GLU A 18 -6.78 -1.93 -9.28
CA GLU A 18 -7.70 -2.35 -8.23
C GLU A 18 -7.01 -3.28 -7.24
N GLU A 19 -6.17 -4.19 -7.73
CA GLU A 19 -5.43 -5.13 -6.89
C GLU A 19 -4.50 -4.38 -5.92
N GLU A 20 -3.77 -3.39 -6.41
CA GLU A 20 -2.88 -2.60 -5.56
C GLU A 20 -3.67 -1.83 -4.51
N GLY A 21 -4.77 -1.21 -4.94
CA GLY A 21 -5.62 -0.45 -4.02
C GLY A 21 -6.18 -1.33 -2.90
N ASP A 22 -6.68 -2.49 -3.24
CA ASP A 22 -7.23 -3.42 -2.25
C ASP A 22 -6.16 -3.89 -1.27
N ALA A 23 -4.94 -4.18 -1.75
CA ALA A 23 -3.85 -4.62 -0.89
C ALA A 23 -3.43 -3.51 0.09
N ILE A 24 -3.34 -2.26 -0.39
CA ILE A 24 -2.98 -1.14 0.48
C ILE A 24 -4.08 -0.87 1.51
N LEU A 25 -5.34 -0.91 1.10
CA LEU A 25 -6.44 -0.73 2.05
C LEU A 25 -6.44 -1.83 3.10
N GLY A 26 -6.16 -3.07 2.71
CA GLY A 26 -6.05 -4.17 3.65
C GLY A 26 -4.91 -4.01 4.63
N LEU A 27 -3.74 -3.63 4.13
CA LEU A 27 -2.56 -3.35 4.96
C LEU A 27 -2.87 -2.25 5.97
N ALA A 28 -3.46 -1.15 5.51
CA ALA A 28 -3.80 -0.02 6.38
C ALA A 28 -4.81 -0.41 7.45
N ARG A 29 -5.82 -1.20 7.08
CA ARG A 29 -6.82 -1.68 8.02
C ARG A 29 -6.18 -2.54 9.11
N ASP A 30 -5.30 -3.46 8.73
CA ASP A 30 -4.67 -4.37 9.68
C ASP A 30 -3.81 -3.58 10.67
N VAL A 31 -3.06 -2.60 10.19
CA VAL A 31 -2.25 -1.75 11.07
C VAL A 31 -3.15 -0.95 12.01
N ALA A 32 -4.23 -0.35 11.50
CA ALA A 32 -5.12 0.46 12.32
C ALA A 32 -5.76 -0.36 13.44
N HIS A 33 -6.12 -1.61 13.16
CA HIS A 33 -6.79 -2.47 14.16
C HIS A 33 -5.81 -3.03 15.18
N ALA A 34 -4.58 -3.32 14.78
CA ALA A 34 -3.61 -3.98 15.66
C ALA A 34 -2.72 -2.98 16.42
N THR A 35 -2.64 -1.74 15.96
CA THR A 35 -1.81 -0.72 16.60
C THR A 35 -2.66 0.53 16.85
N GLU A 36 -2.35 1.64 16.20
CA GLU A 36 -3.13 2.87 16.32
C GLU A 36 -3.60 3.30 14.94
N ARG A 37 -4.81 3.88 14.89
CA ARG A 37 -5.41 4.31 13.64
C ARG A 37 -4.51 5.25 12.85
N ARG A 38 -3.81 6.16 13.54
CA ARG A 38 -2.95 7.15 12.91
C ARG A 38 -1.73 6.52 12.21
N PHE A 39 -1.39 5.29 12.54
CA PHE A 39 -0.26 4.61 11.91
C PHE A 39 -0.63 4.00 10.56
N ALA A 40 -1.92 3.89 10.23
CA ALA A 40 -2.34 3.37 8.95
C ALA A 40 -1.84 4.21 7.77
N PRO A 41 -2.04 5.54 7.75
CA PRO A 41 -1.50 6.34 6.64
C PRO A 41 0.02 6.34 6.59
N LEU A 42 0.70 6.29 7.75
CA LEU A 42 2.15 6.21 7.76
C LEU A 42 2.63 4.90 7.14
N SER A 43 1.95 3.80 7.45
CA SER A 43 2.29 2.49 6.91
C SER A 43 2.04 2.44 5.40
N ALA A 44 0.94 3.03 4.93
CA ALA A 44 0.67 3.10 3.50
C ALA A 44 1.74 3.89 2.76
N TYR A 45 2.17 5.01 3.33
CA TYR A 45 3.24 5.82 2.74
C TYR A 45 4.55 5.04 2.66
N LEU A 46 4.93 4.35 3.75
CA LEU A 46 6.13 3.53 3.78
C LEU A 46 6.06 2.39 2.77
N ALA A 47 4.90 1.75 2.66
CA ALA A 47 4.69 0.71 1.67
C ALA A 47 4.90 1.26 0.26
N GLY A 48 4.42 2.46 -0.01
CA GLY A 48 4.60 3.09 -1.32
C GLY A 48 6.07 3.34 -1.64
N LYS A 49 6.84 3.78 -0.67
CA LYS A 49 8.28 3.97 -0.84
C LYS A 49 8.98 2.64 -1.13
N TYR A 50 8.60 1.60 -0.41
CA TYR A 50 9.13 0.26 -0.64
C TYR A 50 8.82 -0.22 -2.06
N VAL A 51 7.57 -0.08 -2.47
CA VAL A 51 7.14 -0.49 -3.81
C VAL A 51 7.93 0.24 -4.89
N ALA A 52 8.10 1.56 -4.73
CA ALA A 52 8.87 2.35 -5.70
C ALA A 52 10.30 1.84 -5.83
N ARG A 53 10.93 1.51 -4.70
CA ARG A 53 12.30 0.99 -4.69
C ARG A 53 12.37 -0.38 -5.38
N ARG A 54 11.39 -1.25 -5.13
CA ARG A 54 11.36 -2.57 -5.74
C ARG A 54 11.12 -2.49 -7.25
N VAL A 55 10.22 -1.62 -7.67
CA VAL A 55 9.94 -1.43 -9.11
C VAL A 55 11.17 -0.89 -9.82
N ALA A 56 11.89 0.05 -9.20
CA ALA A 56 13.13 0.57 -9.77
C ALA A 56 14.18 -0.54 -9.93
N ALA A 57 14.11 -1.59 -9.11
CA ALA A 57 15.00 -2.74 -9.19
C ALA A 57 14.45 -3.85 -10.11
N GLY A 58 13.34 -3.61 -10.80
CA GLY A 58 12.80 -4.54 -11.78
C GLY A 58 11.61 -5.37 -11.33
N ALA A 59 11.10 -5.17 -10.11
CA ALA A 59 9.97 -5.93 -9.61
C ALA A 59 8.66 -5.46 -10.25
N ASN A 60 7.67 -6.36 -10.28
CA ASN A 60 6.31 -6.03 -10.65
C ASN A 60 5.66 -5.25 -9.50
N SER A 61 4.92 -4.19 -9.82
CA SER A 61 4.33 -3.31 -8.82
C SER A 61 3.34 -4.06 -7.89
N ALA A 62 2.46 -4.86 -8.44
CA ALA A 62 1.48 -5.62 -7.65
C ALA A 62 2.19 -6.59 -6.71
N ASP A 63 3.23 -7.28 -7.19
CA ASP A 63 4.01 -8.19 -6.34
C ASP A 63 4.66 -7.44 -5.19
N ALA A 64 5.21 -6.26 -5.46
CA ALA A 64 5.87 -5.45 -4.43
C ALA A 64 4.88 -4.99 -3.36
N VAL A 65 3.65 -4.63 -3.75
CA VAL A 65 2.61 -4.25 -2.78
C VAL A 65 2.27 -5.45 -1.90
N HIS A 66 2.13 -6.64 -2.47
CA HIS A 66 1.86 -7.84 -1.69
C HIS A 66 3.01 -8.18 -0.74
N GLU A 67 4.26 -7.94 -1.16
CA GLU A 67 5.41 -8.10 -0.26
C GLU A 67 5.30 -7.20 0.96
N ALA A 68 4.95 -5.94 0.73
CA ALA A 68 4.77 -4.98 1.83
C ALA A 68 3.66 -5.44 2.79
N GLN A 69 2.56 -5.95 2.23
CA GLN A 69 1.46 -6.47 3.01
C GLN A 69 1.88 -7.67 3.86
N GLU A 70 2.68 -8.58 3.28
CA GLU A 70 3.20 -9.74 3.99
C GLU A 70 4.08 -9.35 5.16
N VAL A 71 4.90 -8.31 5.00
CA VAL A 71 5.76 -7.82 6.08
C VAL A 71 4.90 -7.33 7.26
N VAL A 72 3.81 -6.61 6.97
CA VAL A 72 2.88 -6.18 8.02
C VAL A 72 2.34 -7.41 8.75
N GLY A 73 1.90 -8.44 8.03
CA GLY A 73 1.38 -9.66 8.64
C GLY A 73 2.37 -10.32 9.57
N ARG A 74 3.65 -10.38 9.16
CA ARG A 74 4.69 -10.97 9.99
C ARG A 74 4.93 -10.17 11.27
N LEU A 75 5.00 -8.84 11.15
CA LEU A 75 5.25 -7.99 12.30
C LEU A 75 4.10 -8.07 13.31
N LEU A 76 2.87 -8.11 12.82
CA LEU A 76 1.70 -8.16 13.71
C LEU A 76 1.54 -9.53 14.37
N ALA A 77 2.19 -10.55 13.86
CA ALA A 77 2.16 -11.90 14.43
C ALA A 77 3.22 -12.13 15.50
N GLU A 78 4.15 -11.20 15.67
CA GLU A 78 5.22 -11.31 16.66
C GLU A 78 4.72 -11.16 18.10
#